data_ac3e59c1055b38deaf8fa3c6f45078ef
#
_entry.id   ac3e59c1055b38deaf8fa3c6f45078ef
#
_cell.length_a   1.000
_cell.length_b   1.000
_cell.length_c   1.000
_cell.angle_alpha   90.00
_cell.angle_beta   90.00
_cell.angle_gamma   90.00
#
_symmetry.space_group_name_H-M   'P 1'
#
loop_
_entity.id
_entity.type
_entity.pdbx_description
1 polymer ?
#
loop_
_entity_poly.entity_id
_entity_poly.type
_entity_poly.pdbx_seq_one_letter_code
_entity_poly.pdbx_strand_id
1 'polypeptide(L)'
;KDSYSNKGGIDKYYCDKLAFDIARNHYNNVFEVYKKTGTFWEYYAPEKAEPGFMARKDFVGWTGLPPIAVLIEYLFGIRANVQDGKMTIEVNLTDGYGLSRYPFGKDGLVSIKVKKRTSIEEKPKVTIQTNVPFELTIKWGDHQTVQQIKSGTQTL
;
A
#
# COMPACT_ATOMS: atom_id res chain seq x y z
N LYS A 1 -11.99 -3.27 7.14
CA LYS A 1 -12.67 -3.50 5.86
C LYS A 1 -13.93 -4.38 6.01
N ASP A 2 -13.86 -5.49 6.73
CA ASP A 2 -14.93 -6.50 6.77
C ASP A 2 -16.06 -6.24 7.79
N SER A 3 -15.85 -5.32 8.74
CA SER A 3 -16.83 -5.04 9.81
C SER A 3 -17.99 -4.14 9.39
N TYR A 4 -17.89 -3.43 8.26
CA TYR A 4 -18.93 -2.53 7.78
C TYR A 4 -19.77 -3.08 6.63
N SER A 5 -19.34 -4.16 5.98
CA SER A 5 -20.00 -4.72 4.79
C SER A 5 -21.33 -5.43 5.05
N ASN A 6 -21.70 -5.67 6.31
CA ASN A 6 -22.89 -6.47 6.65
C ASN A 6 -24.01 -5.72 7.41
N LYS A 7 -23.92 -4.40 7.58
CA LYS A 7 -24.98 -3.64 8.25
C LYS A 7 -25.51 -2.52 7.36
N GLY A 8 -26.56 -2.81 6.63
CA GLY A 8 -27.44 -1.76 6.08
C GLY A 8 -27.13 -1.26 4.67
N GLY A 9 -26.89 -2.14 3.69
CA GLY A 9 -27.04 -1.76 2.27
C GLY A 9 -25.95 -0.84 1.68
N ILE A 10 -24.83 -0.65 2.36
CA ILE A 10 -23.70 0.07 1.78
C ILE A 10 -22.91 -0.92 0.92
N ASP A 11 -22.83 -0.64 -0.38
CA ASP A 11 -22.09 -1.44 -1.36
C ASP A 11 -20.61 -1.56 -0.95
N LYS A 12 -20.10 -2.78 -0.89
CA LYS A 12 -18.69 -3.07 -0.58
C LYS A 12 -17.76 -2.31 -1.52
N TYR A 13 -18.10 -2.22 -2.82
CA TYR A 13 -17.34 -1.49 -3.81
C TYR A 13 -17.21 -0.01 -3.46
N TYR A 14 -18.29 0.60 -2.98
CA TYR A 14 -18.28 1.99 -2.52
C TYR A 14 -17.35 2.19 -1.32
N CYS A 15 -17.41 1.30 -0.35
CA CYS A 15 -16.54 1.35 0.83
C CYS A 15 -15.06 1.17 0.49
N ASP A 16 -14.74 0.24 -0.39
CA ASP A 16 -13.37 -0.02 -0.83
C ASP A 16 -12.81 1.16 -1.62
N LYS A 17 -13.60 1.74 -2.52
CA LYS A 17 -13.24 2.96 -3.25
C LYS A 17 -13.03 4.15 -2.32
N LEU A 18 -13.95 4.38 -1.39
CA LEU A 18 -13.83 5.47 -0.42
C LEU A 18 -12.60 5.33 0.46
N ALA A 19 -12.32 4.11 0.95
CA ALA A 19 -11.12 3.83 1.74
C ALA A 19 -9.84 4.12 0.95
N PHE A 20 -9.80 3.74 -0.33
CA PHE A 20 -8.68 4.04 -1.21
C PHE A 20 -8.51 5.55 -1.46
N ASP A 21 -9.61 6.27 -1.72
CA ASP A 21 -9.57 7.72 -1.97
C ASP A 21 -9.12 8.48 -0.71
N ILE A 22 -9.58 8.09 0.48
CA ILE A 22 -9.13 8.65 1.76
C ILE A 22 -7.62 8.41 1.95
N ALA A 23 -7.16 7.17 1.74
CA ALA A 23 -5.76 6.80 1.85
C ALA A 23 -4.88 7.63 0.90
N ARG A 24 -5.29 7.75 -0.37
CA ARG A 24 -4.59 8.51 -1.38
C ARG A 24 -4.53 10.01 -1.05
N ASN A 25 -5.64 10.59 -0.62
CA ASN A 25 -5.70 12.00 -0.27
C ASN A 25 -4.83 12.31 0.96
N HIS A 26 -4.87 11.45 1.98
CA HIS A 26 -4.01 11.58 3.15
C HIS A 26 -2.53 11.52 2.78
N TYR A 27 -2.12 10.50 2.01
CA TYR A 27 -0.75 10.36 1.54
C TYR A 27 -0.29 11.58 0.74
N ASN A 28 -1.10 12.04 -0.23
CA ASN A 28 -0.78 13.19 -1.06
C ASN A 28 -0.62 14.47 -0.22
N ASN A 29 -1.49 14.70 0.76
CA ASN A 29 -1.39 15.85 1.65
C ASN A 29 -0.05 15.85 2.42
N VAL A 30 0.28 14.75 3.07
CA VAL A 30 1.55 14.62 3.80
C VAL A 30 2.76 14.77 2.87
N PHE A 31 2.71 14.17 1.69
CA PHE A 31 3.78 14.25 0.69
C PHE A 31 4.00 15.69 0.18
N GLU A 32 2.93 16.44 -0.09
CA GLU A 32 3.03 17.86 -0.50
C GLU A 32 3.62 18.72 0.63
N VAL A 33 3.25 18.49 1.88
CA VAL A 33 3.88 19.17 3.02
C VAL A 33 5.35 18.81 3.12
N TYR A 34 5.70 17.54 2.99
CA TYR A 34 7.09 17.08 3.00
C TYR A 34 7.92 17.75 1.88
N LYS A 35 7.40 17.83 0.65
CA LYS A 35 8.07 18.52 -0.46
C LYS A 35 8.36 20.00 -0.17
N LYS A 36 7.43 20.67 0.51
CA LYS A 36 7.56 22.10 0.86
C LYS A 36 8.52 22.34 2.03
N THR A 37 8.57 21.43 3.00
CA THR A 37 9.22 21.67 4.29
C THR A 37 10.47 20.81 4.54
N GLY A 38 10.65 19.75 3.75
CA GLY A 38 11.76 18.80 3.87
C GLY A 38 11.66 17.84 5.06
N THR A 39 10.55 17.85 5.78
CA THR A 39 10.39 17.04 6.99
C THR A 39 8.94 16.61 7.25
N PHE A 40 8.77 15.72 8.24
CA PHE A 40 7.47 15.37 8.79
C PHE A 40 7.10 16.25 9.98
N TRP A 41 5.79 16.38 10.19
CA TRP A 41 5.20 17.19 11.24
C TRP A 41 4.29 16.34 12.13
N GLU A 42 4.11 16.75 13.36
CA GLU A 42 3.29 16.05 14.35
C GLU A 42 1.86 15.83 13.88
N TYR A 43 1.28 16.81 13.19
CA TYR A 43 -0.04 16.75 12.54
C TYR A 43 -0.14 17.78 11.41
N TYR A 44 -1.18 17.66 10.60
CA TYR A 44 -1.36 18.41 9.36
C TYR A 44 -2.68 19.16 9.38
N ALA A 45 -2.75 20.28 8.66
CA ALA A 45 -3.98 21.05 8.48
C ALA A 45 -5.02 20.23 7.68
N PRO A 46 -6.32 20.24 8.09
CA PRO A 46 -7.34 19.43 7.42
C PRO A 46 -7.73 19.96 6.06
N GLU A 47 -7.63 21.28 5.85
CA GLU A 47 -8.16 21.97 4.67
C GLU A 47 -7.11 22.23 3.58
N LYS A 48 -5.84 22.05 3.87
CA LYS A 48 -4.74 22.37 2.95
C LYS A 48 -3.43 21.65 3.30
N ALA A 49 -2.59 21.47 2.27
CA ALA A 49 -1.29 20.81 2.44
C ALA A 49 -0.28 21.74 3.15
N GLU A 50 -0.47 21.87 4.45
CA GLU A 50 0.36 22.65 5.37
C GLU A 50 0.49 21.90 6.71
N PRO A 51 1.56 22.20 7.51
CA PRO A 51 1.58 21.75 8.90
C PRO A 51 0.35 22.25 9.66
N GLY A 52 -0.11 21.49 10.63
CA GLY A 52 -1.16 21.95 11.55
C GLY A 52 -0.71 23.16 12.38
N PHE A 53 -1.65 23.93 12.88
CA PHE A 53 -1.34 25.09 13.73
C PHE A 53 -0.61 24.64 15.00
N MET A 54 0.58 25.17 15.27
CA MET A 54 1.47 24.77 16.37
C MET A 54 2.00 23.33 16.28
N ALA A 55 1.88 22.65 15.16
CA ALA A 55 2.44 21.32 14.96
C ALA A 55 3.97 21.32 15.17
N ARG A 56 4.48 20.30 15.85
CA ARG A 56 5.92 20.14 16.08
C ARG A 56 6.63 19.69 14.80
N LYS A 57 7.63 20.43 14.41
CA LYS A 57 8.53 20.12 13.31
C LYS A 57 9.46 18.95 13.66
N ASP A 58 9.89 18.18 12.65
CA ASP A 58 10.83 17.07 12.78
C ASP A 58 10.32 15.98 13.76
N PHE A 59 9.01 15.81 13.81
CA PHE A 59 8.35 14.85 14.67
C PHE A 59 7.56 13.83 13.87
N VAL A 60 7.98 12.57 13.92
CA VAL A 60 7.28 11.44 13.32
C VAL A 60 6.52 10.69 14.41
N GLY A 61 5.46 11.30 14.91
CA GLY A 61 4.54 10.64 15.85
C GLY A 61 3.55 9.73 15.12
N TRP A 62 2.39 9.57 15.70
CA TRP A 62 1.29 8.77 15.13
C TRP A 62 0.81 9.26 13.76
N THR A 63 0.97 10.53 13.42
CA THR A 63 0.62 11.07 12.10
C THR A 63 1.72 10.90 11.06
N GLY A 64 2.92 10.50 11.45
CA GLY A 64 4.02 10.16 10.54
C GLY A 64 4.04 8.69 10.13
N LEU A 65 3.52 7.78 10.97
CA LEU A 65 3.39 6.36 10.65
C LEU A 65 2.28 6.06 9.63
N PRO A 66 1.07 6.65 9.72
CA PRO A 66 0.01 6.38 8.77
C PRO A 66 0.40 6.56 7.29
N PRO A 67 1.15 7.59 6.86
CA PRO A 67 1.57 7.71 5.47
C PRO A 67 2.38 6.51 4.98
N ILE A 68 3.20 5.90 5.82
CA ILE A 68 4.01 4.73 5.46
C ILE A 68 3.11 3.49 5.35
N ALA A 69 2.31 3.23 6.39
CA ALA A 69 1.36 2.11 6.39
C ALA A 69 0.32 2.24 5.28
N VAL A 70 -0.24 3.44 5.11
CA VAL A 70 -1.22 3.75 4.06
C VAL A 70 -0.61 3.57 2.67
N LEU A 71 0.63 4.01 2.44
CA LEU A 71 1.31 3.81 1.17
C LEU A 71 1.47 2.31 0.86
N ILE A 72 1.98 1.54 1.81
CA ILE A 72 2.29 0.13 1.59
C ILE A 72 1.03 -0.72 1.54
N GLU A 73 0.14 -0.58 2.52
CA GLU A 73 -0.98 -1.51 2.69
C GLU A 73 -2.20 -1.17 1.84
N TYR A 74 -2.41 0.11 1.52
CA TYR A 74 -3.58 0.57 0.77
C TYR A 74 -3.24 1.02 -0.65
N LEU A 75 -2.25 1.88 -0.86
CA LEU A 75 -1.93 2.36 -2.20
C LEU A 75 -1.19 1.31 -3.02
N PHE A 76 -0.16 0.68 -2.46
CA PHE A 76 0.54 -0.44 -3.10
C PHE A 76 -0.19 -1.77 -2.88
N GLY A 77 -1.10 -1.83 -1.91
CA GLY A 77 -1.91 -3.00 -1.60
C GLY A 77 -1.13 -4.18 -1.07
N ILE A 78 0.08 -3.97 -0.52
CA ILE A 78 0.98 -5.03 -0.07
C ILE A 78 0.69 -5.35 1.40
N ARG A 79 0.25 -6.57 1.65
CA ARG A 79 -0.02 -7.09 3.00
C ARG A 79 0.70 -8.40 3.21
N ALA A 80 1.55 -8.47 4.24
CA ALA A 80 2.29 -9.68 4.61
C ALA A 80 1.65 -10.35 5.83
N ASN A 81 1.39 -11.64 5.71
CA ASN A 81 1.11 -12.53 6.84
C ASN A 81 2.30 -13.49 7.00
N VAL A 82 3.27 -13.03 7.75
CA VAL A 82 4.55 -13.74 7.92
C VAL A 82 4.37 -15.06 8.66
N GLN A 83 3.42 -15.13 9.60
CA GLN A 83 3.16 -16.34 10.38
C GLN A 83 2.70 -17.51 9.49
N ASP A 84 1.88 -17.20 8.48
CA ASP A 84 1.37 -18.20 7.54
C ASP A 84 2.24 -18.34 6.28
N GLY A 85 3.34 -17.58 6.18
CA GLY A 85 4.18 -17.56 4.98
C GLY A 85 3.45 -17.04 3.74
N LYS A 86 2.56 -16.04 3.91
CA LYS A 86 1.69 -15.51 2.84
C LYS A 86 1.86 -14.01 2.64
N MET A 87 1.70 -13.59 1.39
CA MET A 87 1.64 -12.17 1.01
C MET A 87 0.49 -11.95 0.03
N THR A 88 -0.19 -10.82 0.18
CA THR A 88 -1.20 -10.37 -0.79
C THR A 88 -0.75 -9.05 -1.39
N ILE A 89 -0.89 -8.92 -2.71
CA ILE A 89 -0.74 -7.66 -3.44
C ILE A 89 -2.08 -7.37 -4.13
N GLU A 90 -2.78 -6.34 -3.67
CA GLU A 90 -4.02 -5.85 -4.26
C GLU A 90 -3.70 -4.64 -5.15
N VAL A 91 -3.61 -4.88 -6.47
CA VAL A 91 -3.12 -3.87 -7.44
C VAL A 91 -4.27 -2.98 -7.87
N ASN A 92 -4.39 -1.81 -7.25
CA ASN A 92 -5.42 -0.80 -7.55
C ASN A 92 -4.90 0.38 -8.40
N LEU A 93 -3.57 0.49 -8.56
CA LEU A 93 -2.94 1.54 -9.36
C LEU A 93 -2.72 1.06 -10.80
N THR A 94 -2.83 1.98 -11.75
CA THR A 94 -2.45 1.76 -13.15
C THR A 94 -1.01 2.18 -13.43
N ASP A 95 -0.46 3.12 -12.66
CA ASP A 95 0.95 3.50 -12.74
C ASP A 95 1.89 2.40 -12.22
N GLY A 96 3.11 2.39 -12.73
CA GLY A 96 4.14 1.48 -12.22
C GLY A 96 4.66 1.92 -10.87
N TYR A 97 4.84 0.96 -9.96
CA TYR A 97 5.38 1.20 -8.64
C TYR A 97 6.23 0.02 -8.15
N GLY A 98 6.90 0.20 -7.02
CA GLY A 98 7.66 -0.88 -6.43
C GLY A 98 8.13 -0.58 -5.02
N LEU A 99 8.54 -1.62 -4.34
CA LEU A 99 9.08 -1.60 -2.99
C LEU A 99 10.30 -2.51 -2.95
N SER A 100 11.43 -2.00 -2.48
CA SER A 100 12.67 -2.76 -2.39
C SER A 100 12.96 -3.19 -0.97
N ARG A 101 13.39 -4.47 -0.82
CA ARG A 101 13.84 -5.01 0.46
C ARG A 101 12.81 -4.93 1.58
N TYR A 102 11.54 -5.14 1.26
CA TYR A 102 10.47 -5.25 2.25
C TYR A 102 10.74 -6.43 3.19
N PRO A 103 10.76 -6.25 4.51
CA PRO A 103 11.01 -7.33 5.47
C PRO A 103 9.91 -8.39 5.42
N PHE A 104 10.29 -9.66 5.38
CA PHE A 104 9.37 -10.79 5.43
C PHE A 104 9.90 -11.87 6.39
N GLY A 105 9.50 -11.78 7.64
CA GLY A 105 10.04 -12.61 8.72
C GLY A 105 11.40 -12.11 9.20
N LYS A 106 12.12 -13.00 9.90
CA LYS A 106 13.38 -12.66 10.57
C LYS A 106 14.48 -12.26 9.58
N ASP A 107 14.65 -13.05 8.52
CA ASP A 107 15.78 -12.91 7.58
C ASP A 107 15.31 -12.76 6.12
N GLY A 108 14.00 -12.75 5.89
CA GLY A 108 13.38 -12.60 4.58
C GLY A 108 13.36 -11.16 4.09
N LEU A 109 13.70 -10.99 2.82
CA LEU A 109 13.61 -9.73 2.09
C LEU A 109 12.87 -9.97 0.77
N VAL A 110 11.87 -9.13 0.51
CA VAL A 110 11.08 -9.19 -0.72
C VAL A 110 11.15 -7.84 -1.44
N SER A 111 11.57 -7.85 -2.69
CA SER A 111 11.46 -6.68 -3.57
C SER A 111 10.35 -6.95 -4.59
N ILE A 112 9.49 -5.97 -4.77
CA ILE A 112 8.29 -6.03 -5.60
C ILE A 112 8.36 -4.91 -6.62
N LYS A 113 8.08 -5.23 -7.88
CA LYS A 113 7.93 -4.26 -8.96
C LYS A 113 6.69 -4.57 -9.78
N VAL A 114 5.75 -3.64 -9.80
CA VAL A 114 4.54 -3.69 -10.62
C VAL A 114 4.75 -2.78 -11.83
N LYS A 115 4.54 -3.29 -13.04
CA LYS A 115 4.63 -2.47 -14.25
C LYS A 115 3.38 -1.63 -14.45
N LYS A 116 3.55 -0.48 -15.11
CA LYS A 116 2.44 0.35 -15.59
C LYS A 116 1.52 -0.49 -16.48
N ARG A 117 0.22 -0.26 -16.35
CA ARG A 117 -0.85 -0.89 -17.15
C ARG A 117 -1.85 0.14 -17.63
N THR A 118 -2.69 -0.23 -18.58
CA THR A 118 -3.62 0.71 -19.24
C THR A 118 -4.95 0.81 -18.53
N SER A 119 -5.34 -0.23 -17.79
CA SER A 119 -6.59 -0.25 -17.02
C SER A 119 -6.46 -1.08 -15.75
N ILE A 120 -7.38 -0.90 -14.81
CA ILE A 120 -7.46 -1.69 -13.56
C ILE A 120 -7.84 -3.14 -13.81
N GLU A 121 -8.49 -3.45 -14.92
CA GLU A 121 -8.89 -4.80 -15.32
C GLU A 121 -7.77 -5.58 -16.02
N GLU A 122 -6.76 -4.88 -16.52
CA GLU A 122 -5.61 -5.53 -17.14
C GLU A 122 -4.81 -6.31 -16.09
N LYS A 123 -4.48 -7.58 -16.39
CA LYS A 123 -3.66 -8.40 -15.49
C LYS A 123 -2.32 -7.68 -15.20
N PRO A 124 -2.00 -7.40 -13.93
CA PRO A 124 -0.75 -6.74 -13.59
C PRO A 124 0.45 -7.64 -13.86
N LYS A 125 1.50 -7.07 -14.42
CA LYS A 125 2.80 -7.74 -14.53
C LYS A 125 3.63 -7.41 -13.29
N VAL A 126 3.85 -8.42 -12.44
CA VAL A 126 4.52 -8.27 -11.15
C VAL A 126 5.85 -9.03 -11.18
N THR A 127 6.95 -8.37 -10.84
CA THR A 127 8.25 -9.00 -10.65
C THR A 127 8.55 -9.05 -9.15
N ILE A 128 8.86 -10.24 -8.65
CA ILE A 128 9.24 -10.51 -7.26
C ILE A 128 10.69 -10.97 -7.24
N GLN A 129 11.48 -10.38 -6.35
CA GLN A 129 12.81 -10.86 -5.98
C GLN A 129 12.82 -11.12 -4.48
N THR A 130 13.17 -12.32 -4.07
CA THR A 130 13.15 -12.73 -2.66
C THR A 130 14.24 -13.74 -2.34
N ASN A 131 14.68 -13.77 -1.08
CA ASN A 131 15.58 -14.80 -0.55
C ASN A 131 14.85 -15.89 0.24
N VAL A 132 13.53 -15.80 0.40
CA VAL A 132 12.71 -16.78 1.12
C VAL A 132 11.49 -17.17 0.28
N PRO A 133 11.00 -18.43 0.38
CA PRO A 133 9.76 -18.84 -0.29
C PRO A 133 8.54 -18.34 0.47
N PHE A 134 7.44 -18.10 -0.24
CA PHE A 134 6.13 -17.76 0.34
C PHE A 134 5.01 -17.95 -0.69
N GLU A 135 3.76 -17.99 -0.21
CA GLU A 135 2.57 -17.97 -1.06
C GLU A 135 2.19 -16.52 -1.38
N LEU A 136 2.06 -16.20 -2.66
CA LEU A 136 1.65 -14.89 -3.13
C LEU A 136 0.25 -14.92 -3.74
N THR A 137 -0.65 -14.10 -3.23
CA THR A 137 -1.93 -13.77 -3.85
C THR A 137 -1.83 -12.41 -4.53
N ILE A 138 -2.10 -12.34 -5.83
CA ILE A 138 -2.24 -11.09 -6.58
C ILE A 138 -3.70 -10.89 -6.90
N LYS A 139 -4.25 -9.70 -6.55
CA LYS A 139 -5.64 -9.29 -6.81
C LYS A 139 -5.66 -8.06 -7.71
N TRP A 140 -6.59 -8.01 -8.66
CA TRP A 140 -6.85 -6.84 -9.50
C TRP A 140 -8.30 -6.89 -10.01
N GLY A 141 -9.02 -5.77 -10.00
CA GLY A 141 -10.47 -5.78 -10.29
C GLY A 141 -11.17 -6.91 -9.49
N ASP A 142 -11.96 -7.72 -10.17
CA ASP A 142 -12.63 -8.89 -9.58
C ASP A 142 -11.82 -10.20 -9.72
N HIS A 143 -10.55 -10.10 -10.17
CA HIS A 143 -9.70 -11.25 -10.43
C HIS A 143 -8.66 -11.47 -9.32
N GLN A 144 -8.25 -12.74 -9.18
CA GLN A 144 -7.10 -13.09 -8.34
C GLN A 144 -6.33 -14.29 -8.88
N THR A 145 -5.06 -14.35 -8.54
CA THR A 145 -4.20 -15.52 -8.75
C THR A 145 -3.41 -15.83 -7.49
N VAL A 146 -3.15 -17.12 -7.24
CA VAL A 146 -2.32 -17.58 -6.13
C VAL A 146 -1.14 -18.36 -6.70
N GLN A 147 0.06 -18.07 -6.24
CA GLN A 147 1.28 -18.72 -6.72
C GLN A 147 2.27 -18.98 -5.58
N GLN A 148 3.00 -20.08 -5.66
CA GLN A 148 4.13 -20.35 -4.77
C GLN A 148 5.38 -19.67 -5.31
N ILE A 149 5.91 -18.74 -4.54
CA ILE A 149 7.13 -18.01 -4.86
C ILE A 149 8.32 -18.75 -4.26
N LYS A 150 9.33 -18.99 -5.10
CA LYS A 150 10.61 -19.56 -4.67
C LYS A 150 11.63 -18.46 -4.46
N SER A 151 12.69 -18.74 -3.72
CA SER A 151 13.86 -17.86 -3.63
C SER A 151 14.42 -17.56 -5.01
N GLY A 152 14.81 -16.31 -5.26
CA GLY A 152 15.28 -15.81 -6.55
C GLY A 152 14.37 -14.72 -7.14
N THR A 153 14.47 -14.51 -8.45
CA THR A 153 13.66 -13.52 -9.19
C THR A 153 12.67 -14.22 -10.10
N GLN A 154 11.41 -13.82 -10.03
CA GLN A 154 10.29 -14.35 -10.83
C GLN A 154 9.44 -13.21 -11.36
N THR A 155 8.92 -13.36 -12.59
CA THR A 155 7.94 -12.43 -13.18
C THR A 155 6.65 -13.19 -13.48
N LEU A 156 5.53 -12.63 -13.02
CA LEU A 156 4.19 -13.22 -13.01
C LEU A 156 3.27 -12.42 -13.91
#